data_d2e6db3e6ad2017edaa11ad11a535cf1
#
_entry.id   d2e6db3e6ad2017edaa11ad11a535cf1
#
_cell.length_a   1.000
_cell.length_b   1.000
_cell.length_c   1.000
_cell.angle_alpha   90.00
_cell.angle_beta   90.00
_cell.angle_gamma   90.00
#
_symmetry.space_group_name_H-M   'P 1'
#
loop_
_entity.id
_entity.type
_entity.pdbx_description
1 polymer ?
#
loop_
_entity_poly.entity_id
_entity_poly.type
_entity_poly.pdbx_seq_one_letter_code
_entity_poly.pdbx_strand_id
1 'polypeptide(L)'
;MIFLIVFILTAIWAASRGNKKFIIFFMAFYPILPDYFSIELGGGMPLLKASRILLLILLLCVCFRNKKIILIRKPLKATGLYWPLIIYFAARILANGYYVSSLSDAINTEFTVIVEQLILIVLICQIIQDQEDVYLCVKTIVDASGIIAVISIINVLIGSNLFYSLNTVSRNVLMESTVRMGIIRAEATFGHPVYYAMYCALIIPLALYMWQNERRRWNGCILGLNIVAAFLTESRGTIVVLLALLLVFILITDKKTRNKIFCAGCVIACLAVFVSFAVPTVSQQFTNIIKSIIIAFGDSGETIENFGGNSSTGLSSRMIQLSGISWMLIHNAVFGLGASCHTRGKLSYRINGVWQVRDG
;
A
#
# COMPACT_ATOMS: atom_id res chain seq x y z
N MET A 1 -13.76 1.86 19.87
CA MET A 1 -13.12 1.09 20.99
C MET A 1 -13.58 -0.37 21.08
N ILE A 2 -14.87 -0.67 21.12
CA ILE A 2 -15.37 -2.06 21.24
C ILE A 2 -14.80 -2.98 20.15
N PHE A 3 -14.82 -2.56 18.90
CA PHE A 3 -14.25 -3.33 17.78
C PHE A 3 -12.75 -3.62 17.97
N LEU A 4 -11.98 -2.67 18.51
CA LEU A 4 -10.55 -2.87 18.77
C LEU A 4 -10.32 -3.90 19.87
N ILE A 5 -11.12 -3.86 20.95
CA ILE A 5 -11.06 -4.84 22.04
C ILE A 5 -11.41 -6.24 21.51
N VAL A 6 -12.49 -6.36 20.74
CA VAL A 6 -12.90 -7.64 20.13
C VAL A 6 -11.79 -8.15 19.18
N PHE A 7 -11.19 -7.27 18.38
CA PHE A 7 -10.08 -7.63 17.51
C PHE A 7 -8.88 -8.17 18.31
N ILE A 8 -8.48 -7.49 19.38
CA ILE A 8 -7.36 -7.93 20.24
C ILE A 8 -7.68 -9.29 20.88
N LEU A 9 -8.89 -9.48 21.41
CA LEU A 9 -9.31 -10.76 22.01
C LEU A 9 -9.31 -11.89 20.97
N THR A 10 -9.77 -11.64 19.76
CA THR A 10 -9.72 -12.63 18.66
C THR A 10 -8.29 -12.94 18.22
N ALA A 11 -7.40 -11.96 18.21
CA ALA A 11 -5.97 -12.16 17.93
C ALA A 11 -5.32 -13.05 19.01
N ILE A 12 -5.57 -12.78 20.28
CA ILE A 12 -5.08 -13.59 21.40
C ILE A 12 -5.65 -15.00 21.32
N TRP A 13 -6.94 -15.14 21.03
CA TRP A 13 -7.57 -16.46 20.85
C TRP A 13 -6.95 -17.22 19.67
N ALA A 14 -6.73 -16.59 18.52
CA ALA A 14 -6.05 -17.20 17.38
C ALA A 14 -4.62 -17.63 17.74
N ALA A 15 -3.91 -16.79 18.49
CA ALA A 15 -2.58 -17.09 19.03
C ALA A 15 -2.58 -18.31 19.96
N SER A 16 -3.59 -18.47 20.80
CA SER A 16 -3.71 -19.63 21.69
C SER A 16 -3.89 -20.96 20.94
N ARG A 17 -4.45 -20.93 19.72
CA ARG A 17 -4.74 -22.12 18.91
C ARG A 17 -3.55 -22.70 18.15
N GLY A 18 -2.42 -22.02 18.11
CA GLY A 18 -1.20 -22.52 17.48
C GLY A 18 -0.59 -21.54 16.48
N ASN A 19 0.71 -21.69 16.22
CA ASN A 19 1.46 -20.79 15.35
C ASN A 19 0.89 -20.73 13.93
N LYS A 20 0.57 -21.86 13.30
CA LYS A 20 0.01 -21.89 11.93
C LYS A 20 -1.32 -21.13 11.84
N LYS A 21 -2.23 -21.31 12.81
CA LYS A 21 -3.51 -20.58 12.83
C LYS A 21 -3.33 -19.09 13.07
N PHE A 22 -2.38 -18.73 13.93
CA PHE A 22 -2.08 -17.34 14.17
C PHE A 22 -1.41 -16.65 12.98
N ILE A 23 -0.55 -17.34 12.23
CA ILE A 23 0.04 -16.83 10.99
C ILE A 23 -1.06 -16.50 9.96
N ILE A 24 -2.05 -17.40 9.80
CA ILE A 24 -3.19 -17.15 8.92
C ILE A 24 -3.92 -15.87 9.35
N PHE A 25 -4.26 -15.76 10.64
CA PHE A 25 -4.90 -14.55 11.15
C PHE A 25 -4.03 -13.31 10.94
N PHE A 26 -2.74 -13.40 11.25
CA PHE A 26 -1.80 -12.30 11.06
C PHE A 26 -1.72 -11.86 9.60
N MET A 27 -1.54 -12.79 8.66
CA MET A 27 -1.44 -12.48 7.24
C MET A 27 -2.75 -11.97 6.63
N ALA A 28 -3.89 -12.40 7.18
CA ALA A 28 -5.19 -11.88 6.74
C ALA A 28 -5.39 -10.41 7.13
N PHE A 29 -4.98 -10.01 8.33
CA PHE A 29 -5.31 -8.71 8.89
C PHE A 29 -4.18 -7.69 8.81
N TYR A 30 -2.93 -8.07 9.08
CA TYR A 30 -1.81 -7.14 9.19
C TYR A 30 -1.66 -6.19 7.99
N PRO A 31 -1.75 -6.63 6.72
CA PRO A 31 -1.59 -5.76 5.56
C PRO A 31 -2.71 -4.75 5.35
N ILE A 32 -3.88 -4.99 5.96
CA ILE A 32 -5.11 -4.24 5.73
C ILE A 32 -5.60 -3.46 6.95
N LEU A 33 -4.89 -3.54 8.10
CA LEU A 33 -5.26 -2.80 9.29
C LEU A 33 -5.03 -1.30 9.10
N PRO A 34 -6.07 -0.45 9.30
CA PRO A 34 -5.91 0.97 9.12
C PRO A 34 -5.17 1.63 10.29
N ASP A 35 -4.45 2.70 10.00
CA ASP A 35 -3.69 3.46 10.99
C ASP A 35 -4.57 4.16 12.04
N TYR A 36 -5.79 4.53 11.68
CA TYR A 36 -6.78 5.14 12.57
C TYR A 36 -7.45 4.14 13.52
N PHE A 37 -7.21 2.85 13.36
CA PHE A 37 -7.63 1.79 14.28
C PHE A 37 -6.53 1.54 15.31
N SER A 38 -6.43 2.44 16.30
CA SER A 38 -5.31 2.50 17.22
C SER A 38 -5.70 3.07 18.59
N ILE A 39 -4.79 2.99 19.55
CA ILE A 39 -4.93 3.54 20.91
C ILE A 39 -4.02 4.75 21.04
N GLU A 40 -4.56 5.88 21.51
CA GLU A 40 -3.77 7.04 21.88
C GLU A 40 -3.23 6.90 23.28
N LEU A 41 -1.90 6.88 23.42
CA LEU A 41 -1.22 6.79 24.71
C LEU A 41 -1.01 8.17 25.35
N GLY A 42 -1.34 9.27 24.64
CA GLY A 42 -1.13 10.64 25.13
C GLY A 42 0.35 11.10 25.03
N GLY A 43 0.61 12.33 25.53
CA GLY A 43 1.97 12.83 25.73
C GLY A 43 2.91 12.87 24.52
N GLY A 44 2.39 12.94 23.29
CA GLY A 44 3.23 12.92 22.08
C GLY A 44 3.79 11.56 21.70
N MET A 45 3.42 10.49 22.42
CA MET A 45 3.86 9.13 22.09
C MET A 45 3.29 8.65 20.75
N PRO A 46 4.00 7.74 20.03
CA PRO A 46 3.49 7.12 18.83
C PRO A 46 2.16 6.40 19.10
N LEU A 47 1.25 6.45 18.14
CA LEU A 47 -0.01 5.69 18.20
C LEU A 47 0.26 4.20 18.33
N LEU A 48 -0.43 3.54 19.26
CA LEU A 48 -0.41 2.09 19.37
C LEU A 48 -1.42 1.50 18.37
N LYS A 49 -0.99 1.39 17.10
CA LYS A 49 -1.81 0.88 16.00
C LYS A 49 -2.19 -0.58 16.24
N ALA A 50 -3.36 -1.01 15.76
CA ALA A 50 -3.77 -2.40 15.81
C ALA A 50 -2.76 -3.35 15.14
N SER A 51 -2.09 -2.91 14.08
CA SER A 51 -0.99 -3.65 13.44
C SER A 51 0.21 -3.85 14.37
N ARG A 52 0.58 -2.85 15.19
CA ARG A 52 1.66 -2.97 16.19
C ARG A 52 1.27 -3.93 17.31
N ILE A 53 0.02 -3.88 17.76
CA ILE A 53 -0.49 -4.82 18.78
C ILE A 53 -0.43 -6.24 18.23
N LEU A 54 -0.87 -6.46 17.00
CA LEU A 54 -0.82 -7.76 16.35
C LEU A 54 0.62 -8.28 16.19
N LEU A 55 1.55 -7.39 15.83
CA LEU A 55 2.98 -7.70 15.75
C LEU A 55 3.57 -8.07 17.12
N LEU A 56 3.17 -7.34 18.17
CA LEU A 56 3.59 -7.66 19.56
C LEU A 56 3.08 -9.02 19.99
N ILE A 57 1.83 -9.37 19.70
CA ILE A 57 1.27 -10.70 19.99
C ILE A 57 2.07 -11.76 19.23
N LEU A 58 2.41 -11.53 17.96
CA LEU A 58 3.24 -12.45 17.17
C LEU A 58 4.62 -12.64 17.80
N LEU A 59 5.26 -11.54 18.19
CA LEU A 59 6.56 -11.55 18.88
C LEU A 59 6.50 -12.40 20.16
N LEU A 60 5.50 -12.15 21.01
CA LEU A 60 5.30 -12.90 22.25
C LEU A 60 5.05 -14.39 21.98
N CYS A 61 4.24 -14.72 20.96
CA CYS A 61 4.02 -16.13 20.59
C CYS A 61 5.32 -16.83 20.18
N VAL A 62 6.16 -16.17 19.39
CA VAL A 62 7.46 -16.73 18.96
C VAL A 62 8.38 -16.91 20.15
N CYS A 63 8.48 -15.93 21.06
CA CYS A 63 9.33 -15.99 22.23
C CYS A 63 8.90 -17.08 23.20
N PHE A 64 7.63 -17.12 23.59
CA PHE A 64 7.15 -18.04 24.63
C PHE A 64 7.01 -19.49 24.17
N ARG A 65 6.59 -19.73 22.92
CA ARG A 65 6.40 -21.11 22.43
C ARG A 65 7.67 -21.78 22.00
N ASN A 66 8.55 -21.06 21.32
CA ASN A 66 9.77 -21.67 20.80
C ASN A 66 10.87 -21.78 21.86
N LYS A 67 10.68 -21.20 23.07
CA LYS A 67 11.70 -21.10 24.14
C LYS A 67 13.08 -20.67 23.61
N LYS A 68 13.10 -20.03 22.45
CA LYS A 68 14.32 -19.57 21.77
C LYS A 68 14.28 -18.07 21.69
N ILE A 69 15.37 -17.46 22.11
CA ILE A 69 15.65 -16.05 21.84
C ILE A 69 15.59 -15.84 20.33
N ILE A 70 15.01 -14.74 19.89
CA ILE A 70 14.95 -14.36 18.49
C ILE A 70 16.36 -14.28 17.93
N LEU A 71 16.77 -15.32 17.20
CA LEU A 71 18.09 -15.38 16.57
C LEU A 71 17.99 -14.64 15.24
N ILE A 72 18.14 -13.31 15.27
CA ILE A 72 18.09 -12.45 14.09
C ILE A 72 19.02 -12.93 12.99
N ARG A 73 20.21 -13.37 13.36
CA ARG A 73 21.28 -13.70 12.41
C ARG A 73 20.98 -14.94 11.56
N LYS A 74 20.48 -16.03 12.17
CA LYS A 74 20.32 -17.30 11.46
C LYS A 74 19.26 -17.26 10.35
N PRO A 75 18.01 -16.84 10.61
CA PRO A 75 16.99 -16.80 9.57
C PRO A 75 17.32 -15.79 8.46
N LEU A 76 17.85 -14.63 8.80
CA LEU A 76 18.23 -13.63 7.79
C LEU A 76 19.43 -14.06 6.93
N LYS A 77 20.38 -14.83 7.47
CA LYS A 77 21.44 -15.41 6.66
C LYS A 77 20.93 -16.48 5.71
N ALA A 78 19.99 -17.32 6.14
CA ALA A 78 19.41 -18.35 5.30
C ALA A 78 18.65 -17.76 4.08
N THR A 79 18.05 -16.60 4.23
CA THR A 79 17.36 -15.88 3.13
C THR A 79 18.26 -14.96 2.31
N GLY A 80 19.55 -14.81 2.67
CA GLY A 80 20.47 -13.85 2.03
C GLY A 80 20.18 -12.37 2.38
N LEU A 81 19.18 -12.08 3.19
CA LEU A 81 18.75 -10.71 3.51
C LEU A 81 19.58 -10.04 4.62
N TYR A 82 20.48 -10.77 5.28
CA TYR A 82 21.19 -10.26 6.45
C TYR A 82 22.01 -9.00 6.14
N TRP A 83 22.90 -9.04 5.16
CA TRP A 83 23.73 -7.89 4.81
C TRP A 83 22.92 -6.76 4.15
N PRO A 84 22.03 -7.00 3.19
CA PRO A 84 21.20 -5.95 2.63
C PRO A 84 20.41 -5.18 3.68
N LEU A 85 19.82 -5.86 4.67
CA LEU A 85 19.07 -5.22 5.74
C LEU A 85 19.99 -4.41 6.68
N ILE A 86 21.13 -4.93 7.07
CA ILE A 86 22.09 -4.17 7.90
C ILE A 86 22.51 -2.88 7.17
N ILE A 87 22.90 -2.98 5.89
CA ILE A 87 23.30 -1.82 5.10
C ILE A 87 22.16 -0.82 5.00
N TYR A 88 20.94 -1.28 4.70
CA TYR A 88 19.76 -0.43 4.60
C TYR A 88 19.47 0.33 5.91
N PHE A 89 19.41 -0.39 7.04
CA PHE A 89 19.11 0.23 8.34
C PHE A 89 20.24 1.14 8.82
N ALA A 90 21.51 0.74 8.61
CA ALA A 90 22.67 1.57 8.94
C ALA A 90 22.67 2.87 8.12
N ALA A 91 22.47 2.80 6.81
CA ALA A 91 22.40 3.96 5.94
C ALA A 91 21.23 4.89 6.34
N ARG A 92 20.08 4.32 6.68
CA ARG A 92 18.90 5.07 7.12
C ARG A 92 19.14 5.79 8.46
N ILE A 93 19.71 5.09 9.44
CA ILE A 93 20.02 5.68 10.75
C ILE A 93 21.04 6.81 10.59
N LEU A 94 22.09 6.60 9.77
CA LEU A 94 23.09 7.62 9.49
C LEU A 94 22.46 8.85 8.79
N ALA A 95 21.62 8.62 7.78
CA ALA A 95 20.94 9.71 7.06
C ALA A 95 20.02 10.51 7.99
N ASN A 96 19.26 9.85 8.86
CA ASN A 96 18.40 10.52 9.82
C ASN A 96 19.19 11.22 10.92
N GLY A 97 20.24 10.59 11.45
CA GLY A 97 21.10 11.14 12.50
C GLY A 97 21.82 12.42 12.07
N TYR A 98 22.18 12.53 10.79
CA TYR A 98 22.87 13.72 10.27
C TYR A 98 21.97 14.96 10.22
N TYR A 99 20.66 14.79 10.00
CA TYR A 99 19.70 15.89 9.83
C TYR A 99 18.68 16.02 10.96
N VAL A 100 18.95 15.50 12.14
CA VAL A 100 18.02 15.57 13.28
C VAL A 100 17.75 17.01 13.72
N SER A 101 16.53 17.48 13.56
CA SER A 101 16.06 18.74 14.13
C SER A 101 15.63 18.59 15.60
N SER A 102 15.08 17.41 15.96
CA SER A 102 14.76 17.02 17.32
C SER A 102 15.03 15.53 17.53
N LEU A 103 15.57 15.18 18.71
CA LEU A 103 15.82 13.80 19.09
C LEU A 103 14.52 12.99 19.15
N SER A 104 13.42 13.61 19.57
CA SER A 104 12.10 12.99 19.63
C SER A 104 11.60 12.53 18.25
N ASP A 105 11.73 13.38 17.22
CA ASP A 105 11.28 13.04 15.86
C ASP A 105 12.13 11.93 15.25
N ALA A 106 13.44 11.95 15.50
CA ALA A 106 14.33 10.89 15.06
C ALA A 106 13.97 9.54 15.70
N ILE A 107 13.79 9.53 17.03
CA ILE A 107 13.42 8.30 17.75
C ILE A 107 12.07 7.78 17.25
N ASN A 108 11.05 8.63 17.09
CA ASN A 108 9.73 8.22 16.61
C ASN A 108 9.78 7.63 15.20
N THR A 109 10.57 8.24 14.31
CA THR A 109 10.73 7.76 12.93
C THR A 109 11.44 6.42 12.89
N GLU A 110 12.59 6.29 13.59
CA GLU A 110 13.36 5.05 13.61
C GLU A 110 12.65 3.94 14.38
N PHE A 111 11.96 4.25 15.47
CA PHE A 111 11.14 3.28 16.19
C PHE A 111 10.09 2.64 15.28
N THR A 112 9.38 3.47 14.50
CA THR A 112 8.37 2.97 13.56
C THR A 112 9.00 2.02 12.54
N VAL A 113 10.14 2.38 11.95
CA VAL A 113 10.81 1.56 10.95
C VAL A 113 11.36 0.27 11.53
N ILE A 114 11.99 0.32 12.70
CA ILE A 114 12.52 -0.88 13.36
C ILE A 114 11.37 -1.82 13.73
N VAL A 115 10.32 -1.31 14.35
CA VAL A 115 9.20 -2.14 14.80
C VAL A 115 8.39 -2.69 13.63
N GLU A 116 7.99 -1.85 12.70
CA GLU A 116 7.06 -2.26 11.64
C GLU A 116 7.75 -2.97 10.46
N GLN A 117 9.04 -2.78 10.25
CA GLN A 117 9.77 -3.40 9.15
C GLN A 117 10.75 -4.47 9.63
N LEU A 118 11.75 -4.11 10.46
CA LEU A 118 12.79 -5.07 10.83
C LEU A 118 12.26 -6.23 11.66
N ILE A 119 11.49 -5.95 12.71
CA ILE A 119 10.91 -7.00 13.57
C ILE A 119 9.96 -7.88 12.74
N LEU A 120 9.13 -7.29 11.90
CA LEU A 120 8.23 -8.03 11.02
C LEU A 120 9.00 -8.99 10.10
N ILE A 121 10.03 -8.50 9.39
CA ILE A 121 10.84 -9.33 8.48
C ILE A 121 11.50 -10.48 9.25
N VAL A 122 12.09 -10.19 10.41
CA VAL A 122 12.75 -11.21 11.24
C VAL A 122 11.76 -12.28 11.70
N LEU A 123 10.56 -11.89 12.16
CA LEU A 123 9.53 -12.81 12.61
C LEU A 123 9.00 -13.67 11.46
N ILE A 124 8.73 -13.07 10.30
CA ILE A 124 8.27 -13.80 9.12
C ILE A 124 9.32 -14.84 8.70
N CYS A 125 10.60 -14.45 8.62
CA CYS A 125 11.70 -15.37 8.28
C CYS A 125 11.90 -16.50 9.32
N GLN A 126 11.47 -16.32 10.58
CA GLN A 126 11.53 -17.38 11.59
C GLN A 126 10.37 -18.35 11.54
N ILE A 127 9.20 -17.89 11.11
CA ILE A 127 7.96 -18.65 11.20
C ILE A 127 7.70 -19.41 9.91
N ILE A 128 7.99 -18.78 8.76
CA ILE A 128 7.82 -19.39 7.44
C ILE A 128 9.09 -20.20 7.16
N GLN A 129 8.96 -21.53 7.20
CA GLN A 129 10.09 -22.45 6.98
C GLN A 129 9.93 -23.27 5.71
N ASP A 130 8.69 -23.57 5.32
CA ASP A 130 8.37 -24.48 4.23
C ASP A 130 7.62 -23.77 3.09
N GLN A 131 7.65 -24.37 1.90
CA GLN A 131 6.88 -23.88 0.76
C GLN A 131 5.37 -23.88 1.01
N GLU A 132 4.87 -24.82 1.82
CA GLU A 132 3.48 -24.85 2.23
C GLU A 132 3.08 -23.63 3.05
N ASP A 133 3.95 -23.20 3.95
CA ASP A 133 3.72 -22.00 4.78
C ASP A 133 3.67 -20.74 3.90
N VAL A 134 4.59 -20.62 2.91
CA VAL A 134 4.56 -19.52 1.93
C VAL A 134 3.25 -19.53 1.15
N TYR A 135 2.87 -20.71 0.62
CA TYR A 135 1.63 -20.86 -0.13
C TYR A 135 0.40 -20.47 0.71
N LEU A 136 0.35 -20.93 1.97
CA LEU A 136 -0.72 -20.61 2.90
C LEU A 136 -0.81 -19.11 3.19
N CYS A 137 0.34 -18.43 3.37
CA CYS A 137 0.40 -16.98 3.55
C CYS A 137 -0.12 -16.23 2.33
N VAL A 138 0.36 -16.60 1.14
CA VAL A 138 -0.09 -15.98 -0.12
C VAL A 138 -1.59 -16.17 -0.31
N LYS A 139 -2.09 -17.39 -0.12
CA LYS A 139 -3.51 -17.69 -0.21
C LYS A 139 -4.34 -16.83 0.74
N THR A 140 -3.91 -16.74 1.99
CA THR A 140 -4.63 -15.98 3.00
C THR A 140 -4.69 -14.49 2.68
N ILE A 141 -3.58 -13.90 2.22
CA ILE A 141 -3.54 -12.50 1.80
C ILE A 141 -4.46 -12.26 0.59
N VAL A 142 -4.45 -13.16 -0.38
CA VAL A 142 -5.31 -13.10 -1.57
C VAL A 142 -6.78 -13.21 -1.18
N ASP A 143 -7.15 -14.18 -0.34
CA ASP A 143 -8.54 -14.35 0.13
C ASP A 143 -9.03 -13.10 0.90
N ALA A 144 -8.20 -12.56 1.81
CA ALA A 144 -8.51 -11.33 2.55
C ALA A 144 -8.67 -10.13 1.62
N SER A 145 -7.84 -10.01 0.57
CA SER A 145 -7.94 -8.93 -0.41
C SER A 145 -9.26 -8.95 -1.17
N GLY A 146 -9.80 -10.13 -1.46
CA GLY A 146 -11.12 -10.26 -2.10
C GLY A 146 -12.23 -9.64 -1.27
N ILE A 147 -12.22 -9.85 0.05
CA ILE A 147 -13.21 -9.25 0.98
C ILE A 147 -13.07 -7.73 0.98
N ILE A 148 -11.84 -7.23 1.09
CA ILE A 148 -11.56 -5.79 1.09
C ILE A 148 -11.96 -5.15 -0.24
N ALA A 149 -11.72 -5.82 -1.37
CA ALA A 149 -12.11 -5.32 -2.68
C ALA A 149 -13.63 -5.19 -2.81
N VAL A 150 -14.40 -6.18 -2.35
CA VAL A 150 -15.87 -6.11 -2.33
C VAL A 150 -16.35 -4.91 -1.52
N ILE A 151 -15.86 -4.76 -0.27
CA ILE A 151 -16.28 -3.66 0.60
C ILE A 151 -15.86 -2.31 -0.01
N SER A 152 -14.67 -2.25 -0.62
CA SER A 152 -14.20 -1.03 -1.27
C SER A 152 -15.04 -0.62 -2.48
N ILE A 153 -15.50 -1.58 -3.28
CA ILE A 153 -16.43 -1.34 -4.39
C ILE A 153 -17.77 -0.82 -3.85
N ILE A 154 -18.27 -1.45 -2.78
CA ILE A 154 -19.51 -1.01 -2.11
C ILE A 154 -19.36 0.43 -1.58
N ASN A 155 -18.22 0.78 -0.97
CA ASN A 155 -17.95 2.14 -0.49
C ASN A 155 -18.06 3.19 -1.60
N VAL A 156 -17.52 2.89 -2.79
CA VAL A 156 -17.62 3.77 -3.96
C VAL A 156 -19.07 3.93 -4.41
N LEU A 157 -19.85 2.85 -4.42
CA LEU A 157 -21.27 2.88 -4.83
C LEU A 157 -22.15 3.65 -3.84
N ILE A 158 -21.87 3.52 -2.54
CA ILE A 158 -22.62 4.24 -1.48
C ILE A 158 -22.17 5.70 -1.38
N GLY A 159 -20.98 6.04 -1.86
CA GLY A 159 -20.44 7.38 -1.74
C GLY A 159 -19.86 7.68 -0.33
N SER A 160 -19.48 6.64 0.44
CA SER A 160 -18.90 6.79 1.77
C SER A 160 -17.97 5.63 2.10
N ASN A 161 -16.90 5.89 2.86
CA ASN A 161 -16.00 4.83 3.30
C ASN A 161 -16.44 4.24 4.64
N LEU A 162 -17.02 3.04 4.60
CA LEU A 162 -17.52 2.33 5.79
C LEU A 162 -16.40 2.02 6.79
N PHE A 163 -15.16 1.89 6.34
CA PHE A 163 -14.04 1.61 7.23
C PHE A 163 -13.71 2.76 8.19
N TYR A 164 -14.14 3.99 7.90
CA TYR A 164 -13.94 5.13 8.80
C TYR A 164 -14.71 4.99 10.11
N SER A 165 -15.74 4.13 10.17
CA SER A 165 -16.41 3.77 11.42
C SER A 165 -15.51 3.03 12.40
N LEU A 166 -14.38 2.48 11.93
CA LEU A 166 -13.34 1.85 12.77
C LEU A 166 -12.41 2.87 13.45
N ASN A 167 -12.56 4.16 13.17
CA ASN A 167 -11.73 5.18 13.80
C ASN A 167 -11.89 5.17 15.31
N THR A 168 -10.78 5.07 16.03
CA THR A 168 -10.73 5.05 17.50
C THR A 168 -9.87 6.17 18.08
N VAL A 169 -9.33 7.04 17.25
CA VAL A 169 -8.42 8.12 17.65
C VAL A 169 -8.97 9.49 17.30
N SER A 170 -8.60 10.50 18.10
CA SER A 170 -8.96 11.90 17.89
C SER A 170 -7.95 12.67 17.04
N ARG A 171 -6.70 12.17 16.92
CA ARG A 171 -5.65 12.80 16.12
C ARG A 171 -6.00 12.77 14.64
N ASN A 172 -5.57 13.79 13.91
CA ASN A 172 -5.62 13.78 12.45
C ASN A 172 -4.76 12.65 11.90
N VAL A 173 -5.41 11.58 11.52
CA VAL A 173 -4.85 10.49 10.73
C VAL A 173 -5.42 10.62 9.33
N LEU A 174 -4.67 10.16 8.33
CA LEU A 174 -5.11 10.21 6.94
C LEU A 174 -6.42 9.42 6.76
N MET A 175 -7.54 10.15 6.67
CA MET A 175 -8.90 9.62 6.51
C MET A 175 -9.74 10.50 5.59
N GLU A 176 -9.11 11.35 4.80
CA GLU A 176 -9.85 12.21 3.88
C GLU A 176 -10.31 11.38 2.68
N SER A 177 -11.63 11.22 2.58
CA SER A 177 -12.22 10.66 1.36
C SER A 177 -11.90 11.57 0.18
N THR A 178 -11.01 11.09 -0.68
CA THR A 178 -10.65 11.84 -1.87
C THR A 178 -11.74 11.71 -2.91
N VAL A 179 -12.39 12.82 -3.22
CA VAL A 179 -13.38 12.91 -4.28
C VAL A 179 -12.70 13.41 -5.54
N ARG A 180 -12.95 12.77 -6.67
CA ARG A 180 -12.53 13.24 -7.97
C ARG A 180 -13.74 13.26 -8.90
N MET A 181 -14.01 14.42 -9.50
CA MET A 181 -15.14 14.62 -10.40
C MET A 181 -16.51 14.16 -9.82
N GLY A 182 -16.72 14.40 -8.52
CA GLY A 182 -17.95 14.07 -7.82
C GLY A 182 -18.06 12.60 -7.36
N ILE A 183 -17.06 11.76 -7.64
CA ILE A 183 -17.06 10.34 -7.24
C ILE A 183 -16.00 10.10 -6.18
N ILE A 184 -16.37 9.37 -5.12
CA ILE A 184 -15.44 8.93 -4.10
C ILE A 184 -14.53 7.85 -4.69
N ARG A 185 -13.23 8.03 -4.53
CA ARG A 185 -12.22 7.06 -4.97
C ARG A 185 -12.15 5.89 -4.01
N ALA A 186 -11.88 4.70 -4.55
CA ALA A 186 -11.63 3.52 -3.73
C ALA A 186 -10.35 3.68 -2.91
N GLU A 187 -10.42 3.59 -1.60
CA GLU A 187 -9.29 3.72 -0.66
C GLU A 187 -9.27 2.63 0.40
N ALA A 188 -10.36 1.87 0.53
CA ALA A 188 -10.52 0.81 1.52
C ALA A 188 -10.11 1.25 2.94
N THR A 189 -9.22 0.49 3.58
CA THR A 189 -8.67 0.76 4.92
C THR A 189 -7.40 1.60 4.91
N PHE A 190 -6.87 1.95 3.74
CA PHE A 190 -5.55 2.57 3.59
C PHE A 190 -5.55 4.08 3.79
N GLY A 191 -6.73 4.72 3.92
CA GLY A 191 -6.88 6.15 4.14
C GLY A 191 -6.44 7.04 2.97
N HIS A 192 -5.93 6.44 1.88
CA HIS A 192 -5.59 7.15 0.64
C HIS A 192 -5.64 6.21 -0.56
N PRO A 193 -6.27 6.62 -1.69
CA PRO A 193 -6.46 5.75 -2.86
C PRO A 193 -5.16 5.23 -3.48
N VAL A 194 -4.07 6.00 -3.44
CA VAL A 194 -2.78 5.57 -4.00
C VAL A 194 -2.21 4.39 -3.22
N TYR A 195 -2.32 4.36 -1.89
CA TYR A 195 -1.84 3.23 -1.09
C TYR A 195 -2.66 1.98 -1.33
N TYR A 196 -3.97 2.12 -1.44
CA TYR A 196 -4.83 1.00 -1.79
C TYR A 196 -4.55 0.48 -3.21
N ALA A 197 -4.31 1.37 -4.15
CA ALA A 197 -3.93 1.03 -5.51
C ALA A 197 -2.60 0.25 -5.57
N MET A 198 -1.60 0.66 -4.78
CA MET A 198 -0.33 -0.07 -4.64
C MET A 198 -0.55 -1.47 -4.03
N TYR A 199 -1.42 -1.58 -3.02
CA TYR A 199 -1.80 -2.88 -2.47
C TYR A 199 -2.43 -3.78 -3.53
N CYS A 200 -3.40 -3.29 -4.29
CA CYS A 200 -3.99 -4.05 -5.40
C CYS A 200 -2.94 -4.47 -6.43
N ALA A 201 -1.98 -3.60 -6.78
CA ALA A 201 -0.90 -3.91 -7.70
C ALA A 201 0.00 -5.05 -7.21
N LEU A 202 0.21 -5.19 -5.91
CA LEU A 202 0.93 -6.30 -5.29
C LEU A 202 0.09 -7.59 -5.25
N ILE A 203 -1.21 -7.47 -5.01
CA ILE A 203 -2.11 -8.62 -4.89
C ILE A 203 -2.45 -9.25 -6.24
N ILE A 204 -2.64 -8.46 -7.29
CA ILE A 204 -3.07 -8.94 -8.61
C ILE A 204 -2.16 -10.07 -9.16
N PRO A 205 -0.82 -9.94 -9.16
CA PRO A 205 0.04 -11.05 -9.61
C PRO A 205 -0.05 -12.28 -8.69
N LEU A 206 -0.24 -12.10 -7.38
CA LEU A 206 -0.42 -13.22 -6.45
C LEU A 206 -1.75 -13.94 -6.70
N ALA A 207 -2.84 -13.20 -6.89
CA ALA A 207 -4.15 -13.74 -7.21
C ALA A 207 -4.16 -14.48 -8.56
N LEU A 208 -3.42 -13.95 -9.55
CA LEU A 208 -3.24 -14.58 -10.83
C LEU A 208 -2.48 -15.91 -10.72
N TYR A 209 -1.40 -15.93 -9.93
CA TYR A 209 -0.65 -17.15 -9.60
C TYR A 209 -1.55 -18.20 -8.93
N MET A 210 -2.36 -17.80 -7.94
CA MET A 210 -3.29 -18.69 -7.26
C MET A 210 -4.36 -19.24 -8.22
N TRP A 211 -4.89 -18.39 -9.11
CA TRP A 211 -5.86 -18.82 -10.11
C TRP A 211 -5.29 -19.82 -11.10
N GLN A 212 -4.05 -19.65 -11.52
CA GLN A 212 -3.39 -20.60 -12.45
C GLN A 212 -3.13 -21.96 -11.81
N ASN A 213 -2.68 -21.97 -10.55
CA ASN A 213 -2.29 -23.20 -9.86
C ASN A 213 -3.49 -24.00 -9.37
N GLU A 214 -4.46 -23.36 -8.73
CA GLU A 214 -5.62 -24.05 -8.18
C GLU A 214 -6.78 -24.20 -9.17
N ARG A 215 -6.83 -23.35 -10.22
CA ARG A 215 -7.93 -23.27 -11.21
C ARG A 215 -9.32 -23.13 -10.58
N ARG A 216 -9.42 -22.69 -9.34
CA ARG A 216 -10.70 -22.46 -8.68
C ARG A 216 -11.34 -21.18 -9.23
N ARG A 217 -12.64 -21.24 -9.50
CA ARG A 217 -13.42 -20.07 -9.98
C ARG A 217 -13.32 -18.90 -8.98
N TRP A 218 -13.25 -19.22 -7.69
CA TRP A 218 -13.13 -18.23 -6.63
C TRP A 218 -11.88 -17.36 -6.77
N ASN A 219 -10.72 -17.94 -7.05
CA ASN A 219 -9.48 -17.19 -7.25
C ASN A 219 -9.56 -16.25 -8.46
N GLY A 220 -10.29 -16.65 -9.53
CA GLY A 220 -10.59 -15.79 -10.67
C GLY A 220 -11.50 -14.62 -10.30
N CYS A 221 -12.51 -14.86 -9.45
CA CYS A 221 -13.37 -13.79 -8.94
C CYS A 221 -12.58 -12.77 -8.10
N ILE A 222 -11.71 -13.23 -7.20
CA ILE A 222 -10.85 -12.36 -6.39
C ILE A 222 -9.93 -11.52 -7.27
N LEU A 223 -9.33 -12.14 -8.29
CA LEU A 223 -8.52 -11.42 -9.27
C LEU A 223 -9.32 -10.31 -9.96
N GLY A 224 -10.51 -10.62 -10.46
CA GLY A 224 -11.40 -9.65 -11.09
C GLY A 224 -11.79 -8.51 -10.15
N LEU A 225 -12.16 -8.82 -8.90
CA LEU A 225 -12.50 -7.84 -7.88
C LEU A 225 -11.33 -6.88 -7.58
N ASN A 226 -10.11 -7.38 -7.43
CA ASN A 226 -8.94 -6.54 -7.20
C ASN A 226 -8.58 -5.67 -8.40
N ILE A 227 -8.78 -6.16 -9.64
CA ILE A 227 -8.62 -5.35 -10.85
C ILE A 227 -9.64 -4.20 -10.86
N VAL A 228 -10.92 -4.49 -10.62
CA VAL A 228 -11.97 -3.46 -10.55
C VAL A 228 -11.67 -2.44 -9.45
N ALA A 229 -11.31 -2.91 -8.26
CA ALA A 229 -10.96 -2.04 -7.14
C ALA A 229 -9.77 -1.14 -7.46
N ALA A 230 -8.72 -1.66 -8.13
CA ALA A 230 -7.58 -0.88 -8.57
C ALA A 230 -7.97 0.24 -9.56
N PHE A 231 -8.87 -0.04 -10.50
CA PHE A 231 -9.40 1.00 -11.40
C PHE A 231 -10.20 2.06 -10.65
N LEU A 232 -11.03 1.67 -9.68
CA LEU A 232 -11.83 2.60 -8.88
C LEU A 232 -10.99 3.50 -7.96
N THR A 233 -9.71 3.20 -7.77
CA THR A 233 -8.79 4.12 -7.06
C THR A 233 -8.44 5.36 -7.89
N GLU A 234 -8.67 5.34 -9.21
CA GLU A 234 -8.26 6.40 -10.16
C GLU A 234 -6.77 6.79 -10.03
N SER A 235 -5.92 5.87 -9.60
CA SER A 235 -4.48 6.09 -9.46
C SER A 235 -3.77 5.81 -10.79
N ARG A 236 -3.40 6.87 -11.50
CA ARG A 236 -2.72 6.78 -12.80
C ARG A 236 -1.41 5.98 -12.73
N GLY A 237 -0.61 6.22 -11.68
CA GLY A 237 0.65 5.51 -11.50
C GLY A 237 0.45 4.00 -11.34
N THR A 238 -0.57 3.59 -10.63
CA THR A 238 -0.90 2.17 -10.44
C THR A 238 -1.38 1.52 -11.73
N ILE A 239 -2.16 2.23 -12.54
CA ILE A 239 -2.59 1.71 -13.85
C ILE A 239 -1.36 1.42 -14.73
N VAL A 240 -0.38 2.33 -14.75
CA VAL A 240 0.88 2.10 -15.50
C VAL A 240 1.64 0.89 -14.95
N VAL A 241 1.74 0.75 -13.63
CA VAL A 241 2.37 -0.43 -13.00
C VAL A 241 1.63 -1.71 -13.34
N LEU A 242 0.29 -1.72 -13.31
CA LEU A 242 -0.51 -2.88 -13.71
C LEU A 242 -0.31 -3.27 -15.18
N LEU A 243 -0.25 -2.28 -16.07
CA LEU A 243 0.03 -2.53 -17.48
C LEU A 243 1.44 -3.11 -17.69
N ALA A 244 2.43 -2.58 -16.96
CA ALA A 244 3.80 -3.11 -16.98
C ALA A 244 3.87 -4.55 -16.46
N LEU A 245 3.20 -4.84 -15.34
CA LEU A 245 3.10 -6.19 -14.77
C LEU A 245 2.40 -7.15 -15.73
N LEU A 246 1.31 -6.72 -16.37
CA LEU A 246 0.60 -7.52 -17.37
C LEU A 246 1.50 -7.81 -18.57
N LEU A 247 2.26 -6.82 -19.05
CA LEU A 247 3.22 -7.00 -20.13
C LEU A 247 4.29 -8.03 -19.78
N VAL A 248 4.93 -7.89 -18.62
CA VAL A 248 5.93 -8.85 -18.13
C VAL A 248 5.33 -10.24 -18.02
N PHE A 249 4.12 -10.35 -17.50
CA PHE A 249 3.42 -11.62 -17.37
C PHE A 249 3.14 -12.26 -18.74
N ILE A 250 2.68 -11.50 -19.73
CA ILE A 250 2.46 -11.95 -21.10
C ILE A 250 3.76 -12.45 -21.74
N LEU A 251 4.88 -11.79 -21.47
CA LEU A 251 6.19 -12.16 -22.02
C LEU A 251 6.73 -13.48 -21.46
N ILE A 252 6.49 -13.73 -20.15
CA ILE A 252 7.01 -14.92 -19.46
C ILE A 252 6.12 -16.14 -19.68
N THR A 253 4.83 -15.93 -19.95
CA THR A 253 3.82 -17.00 -19.97
C THR A 253 3.81 -17.74 -21.32
N ASP A 254 3.46 -19.03 -21.30
CA ASP A 254 3.29 -19.88 -22.48
C ASP A 254 2.16 -19.40 -23.42
N LYS A 255 2.27 -19.71 -24.71
CA LYS A 255 1.34 -19.24 -25.76
C LYS A 255 -0.13 -19.56 -25.45
N LYS A 256 -0.39 -20.73 -24.87
CA LYS A 256 -1.77 -21.18 -24.54
C LYS A 256 -2.41 -20.32 -23.45
N THR A 257 -1.65 -20.03 -22.39
CA THR A 257 -2.11 -19.18 -21.28
C THR A 257 -2.19 -17.73 -21.72
N ARG A 258 -1.24 -17.24 -22.53
CA ARG A 258 -1.27 -15.90 -23.12
C ARG A 258 -2.53 -15.65 -23.93
N ASN A 259 -2.94 -16.58 -24.79
CA ASN A 259 -4.18 -16.46 -25.56
C ASN A 259 -5.42 -16.41 -24.66
N LYS A 260 -5.46 -17.20 -23.58
CA LYS A 260 -6.56 -17.16 -22.61
C LYS A 260 -6.65 -15.81 -21.90
N ILE A 261 -5.53 -15.25 -21.51
CA ILE A 261 -5.46 -13.93 -20.86
C ILE A 261 -5.92 -12.85 -21.82
N PHE A 262 -5.45 -12.90 -23.07
CA PHE A 262 -5.88 -11.97 -24.10
C PHE A 262 -7.40 -12.05 -24.34
N CYS A 263 -7.96 -13.25 -24.50
CA CYS A 263 -9.40 -13.43 -24.63
C CYS A 263 -10.16 -12.93 -23.39
N ALA A 264 -9.69 -13.25 -22.18
CA ALA A 264 -10.30 -12.77 -20.94
C ALA A 264 -10.23 -11.24 -20.84
N GLY A 265 -9.11 -10.64 -21.21
CA GLY A 265 -8.94 -9.19 -21.29
C GLY A 265 -9.90 -8.53 -22.27
N CYS A 266 -10.08 -9.11 -23.46
CA CYS A 266 -11.05 -8.63 -24.44
C CYS A 266 -12.49 -8.72 -23.90
N VAL A 267 -12.85 -9.82 -23.24
CA VAL A 267 -14.19 -9.98 -22.65
C VAL A 267 -14.42 -8.94 -21.54
N ILE A 268 -13.43 -8.72 -20.66
CA ILE A 268 -13.51 -7.71 -19.61
C ILE A 268 -13.65 -6.30 -20.21
N ALA A 269 -12.87 -5.99 -21.24
CA ALA A 269 -12.95 -4.71 -21.95
C ALA A 269 -14.33 -4.50 -22.58
N CYS A 270 -14.89 -5.51 -23.25
CA CYS A 270 -16.23 -5.46 -23.82
C CYS A 270 -17.29 -5.27 -22.74
N LEU A 271 -17.19 -6.01 -21.61
CA LEU A 271 -18.10 -5.84 -20.47
C LEU A 271 -18.00 -4.46 -19.86
N ALA A 272 -16.79 -3.93 -19.70
CA ALA A 272 -16.56 -2.60 -19.17
C ALA A 272 -17.18 -1.52 -20.07
N VAL A 273 -17.03 -1.64 -21.38
CA VAL A 273 -17.67 -0.76 -22.37
C VAL A 273 -19.20 -0.88 -22.26
N PHE A 274 -19.74 -2.10 -22.21
CA PHE A 274 -21.17 -2.32 -22.07
C PHE A 274 -21.74 -1.71 -20.77
N VAL A 275 -21.06 -1.95 -19.63
CA VAL A 275 -21.45 -1.37 -18.34
C VAL A 275 -21.35 0.16 -18.36
N SER A 276 -20.39 0.73 -19.09
CA SER A 276 -20.26 2.18 -19.26
C SER A 276 -21.47 2.79 -19.97
N PHE A 277 -22.10 2.07 -20.90
CA PHE A 277 -23.33 2.53 -21.52
C PHE A 277 -24.54 2.41 -20.60
N ALA A 278 -24.55 1.40 -19.71
CA ALA A 278 -25.68 1.13 -18.82
C ALA A 278 -25.65 1.98 -17.53
N VAL A 279 -24.48 2.36 -17.05
CA VAL A 279 -24.29 3.07 -15.78
C VAL A 279 -23.56 4.40 -16.00
N PRO A 280 -24.24 5.56 -15.89
CA PRO A 280 -23.64 6.88 -16.15
C PRO A 280 -22.40 7.16 -15.30
N THR A 281 -22.37 6.70 -14.05
CA THR A 281 -21.23 6.84 -13.14
C THR A 281 -19.98 6.13 -13.67
N VAL A 282 -20.13 4.93 -14.24
CA VAL A 282 -19.03 4.16 -14.84
C VAL A 282 -18.55 4.83 -16.13
N SER A 283 -19.46 5.32 -16.96
CA SER A 283 -19.14 6.09 -18.17
C SER A 283 -18.30 7.33 -17.84
N GLN A 284 -18.70 8.05 -16.80
CA GLN A 284 -17.98 9.24 -16.34
C GLN A 284 -16.59 8.88 -15.85
N GLN A 285 -16.42 7.80 -15.12
CA GLN A 285 -15.11 7.31 -14.67
C GLN A 285 -14.20 6.92 -15.84
N PHE A 286 -14.71 6.21 -16.84
CA PHE A 286 -13.95 5.86 -18.04
C PHE A 286 -13.50 7.10 -18.81
N THR A 287 -14.41 8.04 -19.03
CA THR A 287 -14.11 9.31 -19.68
C THR A 287 -13.03 10.09 -18.91
N ASN A 288 -13.12 10.10 -17.58
CA ASN A 288 -12.17 10.76 -16.70
C ASN A 288 -10.77 10.13 -16.76
N ILE A 289 -10.68 8.81 -16.79
CA ILE A 289 -9.42 8.08 -16.95
C ILE A 289 -8.78 8.41 -18.31
N ILE A 290 -9.56 8.32 -19.39
CA ILE A 290 -9.08 8.60 -20.76
C ILE A 290 -8.61 10.05 -20.86
N LYS A 291 -9.43 11.02 -20.43
CA LYS A 291 -9.05 12.44 -20.42
C LYS A 291 -7.79 12.67 -19.59
N SER A 292 -7.66 12.04 -18.44
CA SER A 292 -6.49 12.19 -17.59
C SER A 292 -5.21 11.61 -18.21
N ILE A 293 -5.31 10.57 -19.04
CA ILE A 293 -4.19 10.03 -19.82
C ILE A 293 -3.84 10.99 -20.96
N ILE A 294 -4.83 11.48 -21.70
CA ILE A 294 -4.62 12.44 -22.80
C ILE A 294 -3.94 13.70 -22.26
N ILE A 295 -4.41 14.26 -21.14
CA ILE A 295 -3.80 15.45 -20.51
C ILE A 295 -2.37 15.16 -20.02
N ALA A 296 -2.09 13.92 -19.56
CA ALA A 296 -0.75 13.54 -19.10
C ALA A 296 0.28 13.46 -20.24
N PHE A 297 -0.15 13.11 -21.44
CA PHE A 297 0.72 12.94 -22.61
C PHE A 297 0.52 14.01 -23.69
N GLY A 298 -0.55 14.80 -23.61
CA GLY A 298 -0.85 15.88 -24.55
C GLY A 298 -0.39 17.23 -24.03
N ASP A 299 0.18 18.03 -24.95
CA ASP A 299 0.54 19.44 -24.72
C ASP A 299 -0.73 20.34 -24.82
N SER A 300 -1.86 19.84 -24.31
CA SER A 300 -3.11 20.59 -24.33
C SER A 300 -3.05 21.65 -23.22
N GLY A 301 -2.99 22.91 -23.62
CA GLY A 301 -3.03 24.09 -22.74
C GLY A 301 -4.36 24.23 -21.95
N GLU A 302 -5.16 23.18 -21.86
CA GLU A 302 -6.30 23.11 -20.96
C GLU A 302 -5.79 22.97 -19.54
N THR A 303 -5.90 24.04 -18.81
CA THR A 303 -5.61 24.10 -17.38
C THR A 303 -6.53 23.15 -16.63
N ILE A 304 -5.92 22.31 -15.78
CA ILE A 304 -6.54 21.31 -14.92
C ILE A 304 -7.56 21.94 -13.93
N GLU A 305 -7.68 23.25 -13.91
CA GLU A 305 -8.63 24.01 -13.08
C GLU A 305 -10.09 23.59 -13.28
N ASN A 306 -10.47 23.13 -14.48
CA ASN A 306 -11.84 22.68 -14.76
C ASN A 306 -12.17 21.27 -14.21
N PHE A 307 -11.20 20.57 -13.63
CA PHE A 307 -11.37 19.18 -13.17
C PHE A 307 -11.41 19.02 -11.64
N GLY A 308 -11.72 20.07 -10.88
CA GLY A 308 -11.98 19.99 -9.43
C GLY A 308 -10.81 19.47 -8.58
N GLY A 309 -9.62 19.46 -9.11
CA GLY A 309 -8.40 19.08 -8.40
C GLY A 309 -7.46 20.28 -8.26
N ASN A 310 -6.89 20.49 -7.08
CA ASN A 310 -5.83 21.46 -6.87
C ASN A 310 -4.80 21.37 -8.00
N SER A 311 -4.38 22.49 -8.55
CA SER A 311 -3.42 22.66 -9.65
C SER A 311 -2.07 21.93 -9.50
N SER A 312 -1.85 21.32 -8.33
CA SER A 312 -0.64 20.57 -7.95
C SER A 312 -0.57 19.12 -8.47
N THR A 313 -1.59 18.60 -9.16
CA THR A 313 -1.65 17.18 -9.54
C THR A 313 -1.26 16.85 -10.99
N GLY A 314 -0.84 17.83 -11.76
CA GLY A 314 -0.43 17.67 -13.16
C GLY A 314 0.94 17.03 -13.33
N LEU A 315 1.26 16.61 -14.58
CA LEU A 315 2.59 16.11 -14.96
C LEU A 315 3.67 17.18 -14.69
N SER A 316 3.35 18.46 -14.92
CA SER A 316 4.22 19.59 -14.64
C SER A 316 4.67 19.66 -13.18
N SER A 317 3.77 19.43 -12.21
CA SER A 317 4.14 19.44 -10.79
C SER A 317 5.05 18.26 -10.40
N ARG A 318 4.93 17.12 -11.08
CA ARG A 318 5.84 15.97 -10.88
C ARG A 318 7.19 16.19 -11.55
N MET A 319 7.23 16.82 -12.71
CA MET A 319 8.50 17.23 -13.35
C MET A 319 9.25 18.23 -12.46
N ILE A 320 8.52 19.13 -11.78
CA ILE A 320 9.09 20.04 -10.79
C ILE A 320 9.68 19.27 -9.60
N GLN A 321 8.99 18.23 -9.10
CA GLN A 321 9.52 17.35 -8.05
C GLN A 321 10.78 16.62 -8.51
N LEU A 322 10.85 16.18 -9.77
CA LEU A 322 12.05 15.56 -10.33
C LEU A 322 13.24 16.55 -10.40
N SER A 323 13.00 17.81 -10.71
CA SER A 323 14.06 18.84 -10.69
C SER A 323 14.58 19.06 -9.25
N GLY A 324 13.69 18.98 -8.24
CA GLY A 324 14.08 19.00 -6.83
C GLY A 324 14.96 17.81 -6.43
N ILE A 325 14.69 16.61 -6.96
CA ILE A 325 15.53 15.42 -6.74
C ILE A 325 16.93 15.63 -7.29
N SER A 326 17.06 16.18 -8.48
CA SER A 326 18.37 16.49 -9.10
C SER A 326 19.17 17.47 -8.25
N TRP A 327 18.52 18.50 -7.73
CA TRP A 327 19.15 19.43 -6.80
C TRP A 327 19.59 18.75 -5.49
N MET A 328 18.75 17.90 -4.90
CA MET A 328 19.07 17.14 -3.69
C MET A 328 20.27 16.19 -3.90
N LEU A 329 20.32 15.51 -5.04
CA LEU A 329 21.44 14.61 -5.37
C LEU A 329 22.76 15.36 -5.51
N ILE A 330 22.77 16.57 -6.06
CA ILE A 330 23.98 17.38 -6.22
C ILE A 330 24.48 17.89 -4.87
N HIS A 331 23.59 18.35 -3.97
CA HIS A 331 23.97 18.99 -2.71
C HIS A 331 24.09 18.02 -1.54
N ASN A 332 23.41 16.87 -1.59
CA ASN A 332 23.33 15.89 -0.50
C ASN A 332 23.45 14.44 -1.03
N ALA A 333 24.42 14.18 -1.90
CA ALA A 333 24.57 12.91 -2.61
C ALA A 333 24.68 11.67 -1.73
N VAL A 334 25.28 11.79 -0.52
CA VAL A 334 25.56 10.65 0.35
C VAL A 334 24.42 10.36 1.31
N PHE A 335 23.92 11.38 2.01
CA PHE A 335 22.95 11.20 3.10
C PHE A 335 21.53 11.64 2.73
N GLY A 336 21.33 12.28 1.58
CA GLY A 336 20.04 12.87 1.22
C GLY A 336 19.63 13.96 2.22
N LEU A 337 18.33 14.20 2.39
CA LEU A 337 17.78 15.15 3.38
C LEU A 337 17.21 14.46 4.64
N GLY A 338 17.35 13.15 4.75
CA GLY A 338 16.77 12.35 5.82
C GLY A 338 15.27 12.08 5.67
N ALA A 339 14.71 11.22 6.50
CA ALA A 339 13.32 10.78 6.38
C ALA A 339 12.28 11.88 6.74
N SER A 340 12.69 12.93 7.44
CA SER A 340 11.83 14.07 7.85
C SER A 340 12.09 15.32 7.02
N CYS A 341 12.51 15.19 5.78
CA CYS A 341 12.83 16.34 4.93
C CYS A 341 11.66 17.31 4.73
N HIS A 342 10.43 16.81 4.72
CA HIS A 342 9.22 17.61 4.61
C HIS A 342 8.97 18.57 5.78
N THR A 343 9.61 18.34 6.94
CA THR A 343 9.51 19.22 8.10
C THR A 343 10.66 20.22 8.22
N ARG A 344 11.68 20.10 7.34
CA ARG A 344 12.98 20.77 7.55
C ARG A 344 13.27 21.95 6.66
N GLY A 345 12.48 22.22 5.67
CA GLY A 345 12.85 23.34 4.83
C GLY A 345 11.93 23.62 3.66
N LYS A 346 11.93 24.87 3.30
CA LYS A 346 11.35 25.34 2.07
C LYS A 346 12.30 24.98 0.94
N LEU A 347 11.89 24.02 0.08
CA LEU A 347 12.59 23.76 -1.17
C LEU A 347 12.37 24.95 -2.10
N SER A 348 13.38 25.77 -2.26
CA SER A 348 13.38 26.82 -3.29
C SER A 348 13.98 26.26 -4.58
N TYR A 349 13.22 26.28 -5.64
CA TYR A 349 13.63 25.86 -6.97
C TYR A 349 13.22 26.89 -8.02
N ARG A 350 13.94 26.94 -9.14
CA ARG A 350 13.73 27.94 -10.19
C ARG A 350 13.05 27.30 -11.39
N ILE A 351 11.83 27.77 -11.72
CA ILE A 351 11.11 27.37 -12.93
C ILE A 351 10.95 28.59 -13.81
N ASN A 352 11.34 28.47 -15.08
CA ASN A 352 11.25 29.54 -16.06
C ASN A 352 11.79 30.90 -15.56
N GLY A 353 12.87 30.86 -14.78
CA GLY A 353 13.48 32.06 -14.23
C GLY A 353 12.89 32.57 -12.93
N VAL A 354 11.76 32.06 -12.47
CA VAL A 354 11.07 32.48 -11.23
C VAL A 354 11.37 31.52 -10.08
N TRP A 355 11.77 32.07 -8.95
CA TRP A 355 11.95 31.30 -7.73
C TRP A 355 10.61 30.92 -7.15
N GLN A 356 10.39 29.63 -6.98
CA GLN A 356 9.25 29.09 -6.24
C GLN A 356 9.75 28.43 -4.96
N VAL A 357 9.06 28.72 -3.87
CA VAL A 357 9.34 28.14 -2.55
C VAL A 357 8.16 27.22 -2.22
N ARG A 358 8.43 25.98 -1.97
CA ARG A 358 7.44 25.01 -1.57
C ARG A 358 7.86 24.41 -0.21
N ASP A 359 6.91 24.26 0.70
CA ASP A 359 7.12 23.42 1.89
C ASP A 359 7.33 22.00 1.39
N GLY A 360 8.41 21.36 1.81
CA GLY A 360 8.85 20.06 1.33
C GLY A 360 7.94 18.91 1.69
#